data_635a27f338f6ccdb181ed77bb8bde2a0
#
_entry.id   635a27f338f6ccdb181ed77bb8bde2a0
#
_cell.length_a   1.000
_cell.length_b   1.000
_cell.length_c   1.000
_cell.angle_alpha   90.00
_cell.angle_beta   90.00
_cell.angle_gamma   90.00
#
_symmetry.space_group_name_H-M   'P 1'
#
loop_
_entity.id
_entity.type
_entity.pdbx_description
1 polymer ?
#
loop_
_entity_poly.entity_id
_entity_poly.type
_entity_poly.pdbx_seq_one_letter_code
_entity_poly.pdbx_strand_id
1 'polypeptide(L)'
;MIIVRYLDIKAFSEMKKIRTLQISILNRQRLFSQAGRFLLQSLLNELFPWENDALKSIRYSKFGRPYIEGVSFDFNISHKEDLVVCAINTMGLIGVDIEKELPVELNEYQSVLSHSEMLDIHKSKNPLTFFYELWTKKEAIMKGEGLGFYMPVPYFADSTYHYYKSTNNMWWIQTKRIKEKYTLSVASSTTENPIISEQILRIL
;
A
#
# COMPACT_ATOMS: atom_id res chain seq x y z
N MET A 1 -6.92 -15.19 -4.27
CA MET A 1 -7.31 -13.98 -5.07
C MET A 1 -6.80 -12.74 -4.36
N ILE A 2 -6.23 -11.82 -5.13
CA ILE A 2 -5.73 -10.54 -4.61
C ILE A 2 -6.53 -9.41 -5.28
N ILE A 3 -7.19 -8.57 -4.48
CA ILE A 3 -7.90 -7.39 -4.97
C ILE A 3 -7.32 -6.15 -4.30
N VAL A 4 -7.07 -5.14 -5.12
CA VAL A 4 -6.56 -3.84 -4.69
C VAL A 4 -7.49 -2.75 -5.20
N ARG A 5 -7.96 -1.91 -4.29
CA ARG A 5 -8.78 -0.73 -4.62
C ARG A 5 -8.13 0.53 -4.12
N TYR A 6 -8.18 1.57 -4.93
CA TYR A 6 -7.76 2.91 -4.53
C TYR A 6 -8.90 3.91 -4.70
N LEU A 7 -8.82 5.00 -3.95
CA LEU A 7 -9.86 6.00 -3.79
C LEU A 7 -9.23 7.37 -3.69
N ASP A 8 -9.77 8.33 -4.44
CA ASP A 8 -9.42 9.75 -4.32
C ASP A 8 -10.07 10.35 -3.07
N ILE A 9 -9.27 10.99 -2.22
CA ILE A 9 -9.72 11.51 -0.93
C ILE A 9 -10.65 12.72 -1.08
N LYS A 10 -10.52 13.50 -2.15
CA LYS A 10 -11.44 14.61 -2.43
C LYS A 10 -12.82 14.09 -2.79
N ALA A 11 -12.89 13.12 -3.71
CA ALA A 11 -14.14 12.47 -4.07
C ALA A 11 -14.82 11.81 -2.86
N PHE A 12 -14.04 11.18 -1.97
CA PHE A 12 -14.56 10.60 -0.73
C PHE A 12 -15.11 11.67 0.23
N SER A 13 -14.40 12.77 0.40
CA SER A 13 -14.85 13.87 1.28
C SER A 13 -16.11 14.54 0.76
N GLU A 14 -16.24 14.71 -0.54
CA GLU A 14 -17.44 15.23 -1.19
C GLU A 14 -18.64 14.30 -0.98
N MET A 15 -18.47 13.00 -1.21
CA MET A 15 -19.51 12.00 -0.95
C MET A 15 -19.97 12.01 0.50
N LYS A 16 -19.07 12.19 1.47
CA LYS A 16 -19.37 12.27 2.90
C LYS A 16 -19.81 13.67 3.35
N LYS A 17 -19.93 14.65 2.43
CA LYS A 17 -20.25 16.05 2.74
C LYS A 17 -19.29 16.68 3.78
N ILE A 18 -18.04 16.22 3.81
CA ILE A 18 -17.03 16.75 4.70
C ILE A 18 -16.43 18.00 4.03
N ARG A 19 -16.48 19.15 4.71
CA ARG A 19 -15.85 20.37 4.21
C ARG A 19 -14.33 20.23 4.24
N THR A 20 -13.70 20.21 3.06
CA THR A 20 -12.23 20.02 2.91
C THR A 20 -11.42 21.30 3.07
N LEU A 21 -12.05 22.46 3.03
CA LEU A 21 -11.40 23.75 3.23
C LEU A 21 -10.91 23.87 4.69
N GLN A 22 -9.59 23.90 4.89
CA GLN A 22 -8.89 24.03 6.18
C GLN A 22 -8.91 22.77 7.09
N ILE A 23 -8.71 21.60 6.54
CA ILE A 23 -8.51 20.41 7.37
C ILE A 23 -7.14 20.47 8.03
N SER A 24 -7.09 20.53 9.37
CA SER A 24 -5.84 20.36 10.14
C SER A 24 -5.19 18.99 9.86
N ILE A 25 -3.90 18.85 10.13
CA ILE A 25 -3.16 17.58 9.93
C ILE A 25 -3.87 16.41 10.62
N LEU A 26 -4.38 16.60 11.85
CA LEU A 26 -5.13 15.58 12.59
C LEU A 26 -6.43 15.18 11.90
N ASN A 27 -7.14 16.13 11.32
CA ASN A 27 -8.36 15.85 10.57
C ASN A 27 -8.06 15.13 9.25
N ARG A 28 -6.92 15.41 8.61
CA ARG A 28 -6.49 14.70 7.39
C ARG A 28 -6.17 13.23 7.70
N GLN A 29 -5.47 12.95 8.78
CA GLN A 29 -5.21 11.56 9.20
C GLN A 29 -6.50 10.79 9.50
N ARG A 30 -7.47 11.42 10.18
CA ARG A 30 -8.79 10.84 10.40
C ARG A 30 -9.52 10.54 9.09
N LEU A 31 -9.45 11.45 8.13
CA LEU A 31 -10.07 11.27 6.82
C LEU A 31 -9.46 10.09 6.06
N PHE A 32 -8.13 9.95 6.06
CA PHE A 32 -7.44 8.79 5.49
C PHE A 32 -7.86 7.49 6.18
N SER A 33 -7.93 7.48 7.51
CA SER A 33 -8.40 6.31 8.25
C SER A 33 -9.84 5.94 7.89
N GLN A 34 -10.74 6.91 7.78
CA GLN A 34 -12.14 6.68 7.36
C GLN A 34 -12.22 6.15 5.93
N ALA A 35 -11.46 6.73 5.00
CA ALA A 35 -11.41 6.27 3.61
C ALA A 35 -10.84 4.86 3.48
N GLY A 36 -9.78 4.54 4.23
CA GLY A 36 -9.20 3.19 4.26
C GLY A 36 -10.19 2.16 4.81
N ARG A 37 -10.89 2.48 5.90
CA ARG A 37 -11.96 1.61 6.46
C ARG A 37 -13.13 1.46 5.48
N PHE A 38 -13.50 2.51 4.78
CA PHE A 38 -14.53 2.44 3.74
C PHE A 38 -14.14 1.51 2.60
N LEU A 39 -12.90 1.61 2.10
CA LEU A 39 -12.38 0.70 1.08
C LEU A 39 -12.37 -0.75 1.57
N LEU A 40 -11.88 -0.99 2.79
CA LEU A 40 -11.87 -2.33 3.38
C LEU A 40 -13.30 -2.88 3.51
N GLN A 41 -14.25 -2.09 4.03
CA GLN A 41 -15.65 -2.52 4.12
C GLN A 41 -16.25 -2.84 2.75
N SER A 42 -15.96 -2.01 1.73
CA SER A 42 -16.43 -2.25 0.37
C SER A 42 -15.91 -3.58 -0.20
N LEU A 43 -14.63 -3.87 0.03
CA LEU A 43 -14.02 -5.14 -0.37
C LEU A 43 -14.57 -6.33 0.42
N LEU A 44 -14.79 -6.16 1.72
CA LEU A 44 -15.39 -7.22 2.55
C LEU A 44 -16.83 -7.54 2.13
N ASN A 45 -17.65 -6.53 1.86
CA ASN A 45 -19.01 -6.74 1.38
C ASN A 45 -19.07 -7.47 0.05
N GLU A 46 -18.07 -7.27 -0.82
CA GLU A 46 -17.97 -7.94 -2.11
C GLU A 46 -17.48 -9.39 -2.00
N LEU A 47 -16.43 -9.61 -1.17
CA LEU A 47 -15.73 -10.89 -1.10
C LEU A 47 -16.28 -11.81 0.00
N PHE A 48 -16.72 -11.21 1.10
CA PHE A 48 -17.10 -11.89 2.35
C PHE A 48 -18.39 -11.27 2.93
N PRO A 49 -19.52 -11.30 2.19
CA PRO A 49 -20.76 -10.63 2.62
C PRO A 49 -21.30 -11.14 3.97
N TRP A 50 -20.83 -12.29 4.46
CA TRP A 50 -21.15 -12.83 5.77
C TRP A 50 -20.29 -12.28 6.92
N GLU A 51 -19.18 -11.59 6.63
CA GLU A 51 -18.27 -10.98 7.60
C GLU A 51 -18.66 -9.52 7.92
N ASN A 52 -19.94 -9.25 8.13
CA ASN A 52 -20.50 -7.89 8.26
C ASN A 52 -19.90 -7.08 9.42
N ASP A 53 -19.40 -7.74 10.46
CA ASP A 53 -18.85 -7.11 11.66
C ASP A 53 -17.31 -7.14 11.74
N ALA A 54 -16.64 -7.62 10.68
CA ALA A 54 -15.19 -7.79 10.67
C ALA A 54 -14.43 -6.49 11.04
N LEU A 55 -14.89 -5.33 10.56
CA LEU A 55 -14.27 -4.05 10.91
C LEU A 55 -14.31 -3.68 12.39
N LYS A 56 -15.26 -4.22 13.16
CA LYS A 56 -15.34 -3.99 14.61
C LYS A 56 -14.26 -4.78 15.36
N SER A 57 -13.72 -5.81 14.73
CA SER A 57 -12.72 -6.73 15.29
C SER A 57 -11.28 -6.39 14.86
N ILE A 58 -11.07 -5.23 14.21
CA ILE A 58 -9.71 -4.80 13.85
C ILE A 58 -8.88 -4.60 15.12
N ARG A 59 -7.75 -5.29 15.16
CA ARG A 59 -6.70 -5.17 16.16
C ARG A 59 -5.43 -4.66 15.52
N TYR A 60 -4.44 -4.31 16.34
CA TYR A 60 -3.15 -3.86 15.89
C TYR A 60 -2.06 -4.74 16.47
N SER A 61 -1.11 -5.15 15.63
CA SER A 61 0.07 -5.87 16.07
C SER A 61 0.94 -4.98 16.98
N LYS A 62 1.92 -5.58 17.66
CA LYS A 62 2.93 -4.86 18.43
C LYS A 62 3.60 -3.71 17.65
N PHE A 63 3.69 -3.84 16.33
CA PHE A 63 4.33 -2.87 15.45
C PHE A 63 3.33 -2.00 14.67
N GLY A 64 2.07 -1.99 15.08
CA GLY A 64 1.04 -1.11 14.53
C GLY A 64 0.36 -1.60 13.24
N ARG A 65 0.68 -2.81 12.75
CA ARG A 65 0.00 -3.38 11.59
C ARG A 65 -1.44 -3.77 11.96
N PRO A 66 -2.47 -3.27 11.24
CA PRO A 66 -3.84 -3.70 11.49
C PRO A 66 -4.05 -5.14 11.00
N TYR A 67 -4.85 -5.90 11.71
CA TYR A 67 -5.27 -7.26 11.34
C TYR A 67 -6.66 -7.58 11.96
N ILE A 68 -7.29 -8.63 11.45
CA ILE A 68 -8.54 -9.19 12.01
C ILE A 68 -8.25 -10.65 12.36
N GLU A 69 -8.57 -11.04 13.59
CA GLU A 69 -8.31 -12.39 14.06
C GLU A 69 -9.42 -13.35 13.60
N GLY A 70 -9.07 -14.58 13.24
CA GLY A 70 -10.03 -15.63 12.90
C GLY A 70 -10.62 -15.56 11.48
N VAL A 71 -10.13 -14.64 10.62
CA VAL A 71 -10.55 -14.56 9.23
C VAL A 71 -9.59 -15.29 8.29
N SER A 72 -10.08 -15.70 7.12
CA SER A 72 -9.32 -16.42 6.09
C SER A 72 -8.64 -15.49 5.06
N PHE A 73 -8.50 -14.20 5.35
CA PHE A 73 -7.87 -13.22 4.48
C PHE A 73 -6.91 -12.33 5.26
N ASP A 74 -6.01 -11.69 4.55
CA ASP A 74 -5.15 -10.63 5.06
C ASP A 74 -5.42 -9.34 4.29
N PHE A 75 -5.18 -8.19 4.92
CA PHE A 75 -5.36 -6.89 4.30
C PHE A 75 -4.26 -5.92 4.68
N ASN A 76 -4.05 -4.93 3.82
CA ASN A 76 -3.14 -3.83 4.10
C ASN A 76 -3.68 -2.52 3.50
N ILE A 77 -3.37 -1.39 4.13
CA ILE A 77 -3.81 -0.06 3.72
C ILE A 77 -2.61 0.87 3.65
N SER A 78 -2.53 1.66 2.59
CA SER A 78 -1.57 2.75 2.44
C SER A 78 -2.26 4.01 1.94
N HIS A 79 -1.63 5.15 2.13
CA HIS A 79 -2.13 6.42 1.59
C HIS A 79 -0.98 7.38 1.32
N LYS A 80 -1.14 8.19 0.30
CA LYS A 80 -0.23 9.29 0.00
C LYS A 80 -1.00 10.43 -0.65
N GLU A 81 -0.78 11.64 -0.14
CA GLU A 81 -1.39 12.87 -0.67
C GLU A 81 -2.92 12.75 -0.83
N ASP A 82 -3.39 12.55 -2.05
CA ASP A 82 -4.81 12.53 -2.38
C ASP A 82 -5.37 11.10 -2.56
N LEU A 83 -4.55 10.06 -2.43
CA LEU A 83 -4.98 8.68 -2.65
C LEU A 83 -4.87 7.82 -1.39
N VAL A 84 -5.87 6.97 -1.22
CA VAL A 84 -5.88 5.87 -0.27
C VAL A 84 -6.00 4.57 -1.03
N VAL A 85 -5.28 3.55 -0.65
CA VAL A 85 -5.31 2.22 -1.23
C VAL A 85 -5.54 1.17 -0.15
N CYS A 86 -6.36 0.18 -0.47
CA CYS A 86 -6.57 -1.02 0.34
C CYS A 86 -6.38 -2.26 -0.53
N ALA A 87 -5.63 -3.23 -0.03
CA ALA A 87 -5.40 -4.52 -0.64
C ALA A 87 -5.92 -5.64 0.26
N ILE A 88 -6.54 -6.66 -0.34
CA ILE A 88 -6.93 -7.92 0.32
C ILE A 88 -6.31 -9.09 -0.44
N ASN A 89 -5.78 -10.07 0.31
CA ASN A 89 -5.38 -11.38 -0.20
C ASN A 89 -6.16 -12.46 0.56
N THR A 90 -6.89 -13.31 -0.17
CA THR A 90 -7.71 -14.38 0.42
C THR A 90 -6.92 -15.67 0.68
N MET A 91 -5.62 -15.72 0.36
CA MET A 91 -4.82 -16.95 0.42
C MET A 91 -3.45 -16.77 1.08
N GLY A 92 -3.11 -15.58 1.53
CA GLY A 92 -1.80 -15.32 2.12
C GLY A 92 -1.64 -13.89 2.60
N LEU A 93 -0.42 -13.53 2.98
CA LEU A 93 -0.10 -12.20 3.45
C LEU A 93 -0.07 -11.19 2.30
N ILE A 94 -0.35 -9.94 2.62
CA ILE A 94 -0.36 -8.82 1.67
C ILE A 94 0.25 -7.57 2.31
N GLY A 95 1.03 -6.85 1.51
CA GLY A 95 1.47 -5.49 1.80
C GLY A 95 1.22 -4.60 0.60
N VAL A 96 0.91 -3.35 0.83
CA VAL A 96 0.69 -2.36 -0.22
C VAL A 96 1.33 -1.04 0.17
N ASP A 97 1.97 -0.41 -0.82
CA ASP A 97 2.46 0.95 -0.66
C ASP A 97 2.17 1.80 -1.87
N ILE A 98 1.87 3.08 -1.63
CA ILE A 98 1.61 4.08 -2.65
C ILE A 98 2.37 5.36 -2.35
N GLU A 99 3.08 5.87 -3.35
CA GLU A 99 3.82 7.12 -3.27
C GLU A 99 3.51 8.04 -4.46
N LYS A 100 3.52 9.34 -4.21
CA LYS A 100 3.46 10.36 -5.27
C LYS A 100 4.87 10.70 -5.73
N GLU A 101 5.09 10.62 -7.03
CA GLU A 101 6.39 10.93 -7.63
C GLU A 101 6.66 12.44 -7.56
N LEU A 102 7.42 12.86 -6.56
CA LEU A 102 7.90 14.23 -6.34
C LEU A 102 9.43 14.24 -6.41
N PRO A 103 10.07 15.34 -6.82
CA PRO A 103 11.52 15.47 -6.77
C PRO A 103 12.05 15.11 -5.38
N VAL A 104 13.11 14.29 -5.33
CA VAL A 104 13.75 13.84 -4.09
C VAL A 104 15.27 13.99 -4.18
N GLU A 105 15.90 14.26 -3.04
CA GLU A 105 17.35 14.22 -2.89
C GLU A 105 17.77 12.78 -2.52
N LEU A 106 18.27 12.02 -3.50
CA LEU A 106 18.59 10.59 -3.31
C LEU A 106 19.59 10.35 -2.17
N ASN A 107 20.44 11.33 -1.85
CA ASN A 107 21.39 11.22 -0.75
C ASN A 107 20.71 11.04 0.63
N GLU A 108 19.48 11.50 0.79
CA GLU A 108 18.70 11.32 2.03
C GLU A 108 18.27 9.85 2.24
N TYR A 109 18.33 9.04 1.19
CA TYR A 109 17.88 7.64 1.18
C TYR A 109 19.02 6.61 1.24
N GLN A 110 20.27 7.04 1.51
CA GLN A 110 21.44 6.15 1.57
C GLN A 110 21.31 5.05 2.62
N SER A 111 20.55 5.27 3.68
CA SER A 111 20.31 4.25 4.72
C SER A 111 19.34 3.14 4.29
N VAL A 112 18.58 3.36 3.21
CA VAL A 112 17.53 2.46 2.73
C VAL A 112 17.76 1.95 1.29
N LEU A 113 18.74 2.50 0.60
CA LEU A 113 19.17 2.08 -0.74
C LEU A 113 20.58 1.49 -0.69
N SER A 114 20.79 0.35 -1.30
CA SER A 114 22.14 -0.21 -1.49
C SER A 114 22.91 0.60 -2.54
N HIS A 115 24.23 0.42 -2.56
CA HIS A 115 25.08 1.05 -3.59
C HIS A 115 24.69 0.61 -5.01
N SER A 116 24.35 -0.66 -5.22
CA SER A 116 23.88 -1.17 -6.52
C SER A 116 22.56 -0.54 -6.93
N GLU A 117 21.58 -0.43 -6.02
CA GLU A 117 20.30 0.23 -6.29
C GLU A 117 20.47 1.71 -6.63
N MET A 118 21.37 2.43 -5.95
CA MET A 118 21.72 3.81 -6.29
C MET A 118 22.30 3.93 -7.72
N LEU A 119 23.18 3.01 -8.10
CA LEU A 119 23.73 2.96 -9.46
C LEU A 119 22.65 2.68 -10.51
N ASP A 120 21.72 1.77 -10.22
CA ASP A 120 20.61 1.44 -11.13
C ASP A 120 19.67 2.63 -11.31
N ILE A 121 19.36 3.36 -10.23
CA ILE A 121 18.59 4.60 -10.30
C ILE A 121 19.27 5.61 -11.23
N HIS A 122 20.58 5.85 -11.05
CA HIS A 122 21.31 6.83 -11.87
C HIS A 122 21.42 6.42 -13.34
N LYS A 123 21.47 5.13 -13.64
CA LYS A 123 21.51 4.58 -15.01
C LYS A 123 20.14 4.53 -15.68
N SER A 124 19.07 4.64 -14.92
CA SER A 124 17.70 4.58 -15.45
C SER A 124 17.39 5.74 -16.38
N LYS A 125 16.60 5.49 -17.42
CA LYS A 125 16.05 6.55 -18.29
C LYS A 125 15.14 7.53 -17.53
N ASN A 126 14.51 7.05 -16.46
CA ASN A 126 13.60 7.82 -15.60
C ASN A 126 13.98 7.60 -14.13
N PRO A 127 15.06 8.25 -13.61
CA PRO A 127 15.58 8.00 -12.27
C PRO A 127 14.55 8.18 -11.16
N LEU A 128 13.70 9.21 -11.27
CA LEU A 128 12.67 9.51 -10.28
C LEU A 128 11.62 8.39 -10.18
N THR A 129 11.07 7.98 -11.31
CA THR A 129 10.10 6.88 -11.35
C THR A 129 10.73 5.58 -10.82
N PHE A 130 11.95 5.27 -11.24
CA PHE A 130 12.66 4.07 -10.82
C PHE A 130 12.96 4.06 -9.31
N PHE A 131 13.32 5.21 -8.74
CA PHE A 131 13.44 5.37 -7.29
C PHE A 131 12.13 5.02 -6.59
N TYR A 132 10.99 5.58 -7.04
CA TYR A 132 9.70 5.31 -6.41
C TYR A 132 9.23 3.86 -6.60
N GLU A 133 9.57 3.22 -7.71
CA GLU A 133 9.34 1.78 -7.89
C GLU A 133 10.10 0.94 -6.85
N LEU A 134 11.39 1.23 -6.63
CA LEU A 134 12.18 0.56 -5.61
C LEU A 134 11.65 0.84 -4.20
N TRP A 135 11.39 2.09 -3.90
CA TRP A 135 10.92 2.53 -2.58
C TRP A 135 9.60 1.86 -2.22
N THR A 136 8.60 1.94 -3.10
CA THR A 136 7.28 1.33 -2.84
C THR A 136 7.34 -0.20 -2.77
N LYS A 137 8.22 -0.87 -3.53
CA LYS A 137 8.48 -2.32 -3.39
C LYS A 137 8.95 -2.67 -1.97
N LYS A 138 9.94 -1.94 -1.47
CA LYS A 138 10.49 -2.14 -0.11
C LYS A 138 9.44 -1.91 0.96
N GLU A 139 8.74 -0.79 0.90
CA GLU A 139 7.67 -0.44 1.85
C GLU A 139 6.51 -1.45 1.81
N ALA A 140 6.09 -1.92 0.64
CA ALA A 140 5.06 -2.93 0.53
C ALA A 140 5.47 -4.25 1.21
N ILE A 141 6.72 -4.71 1.04
CA ILE A 141 7.24 -5.90 1.74
C ILE A 141 7.25 -5.65 3.25
N MET A 142 7.80 -4.53 3.71
CA MET A 142 7.90 -4.20 5.13
C MET A 142 6.51 -4.13 5.80
N LYS A 143 5.52 -3.55 5.11
CA LYS A 143 4.13 -3.52 5.56
C LYS A 143 3.50 -4.91 5.60
N GLY A 144 3.78 -5.76 4.61
CA GLY A 144 3.32 -7.14 4.56
C GLY A 144 3.90 -7.99 5.69
N GLU A 145 5.20 -7.87 5.99
CA GLU A 145 5.84 -8.52 7.14
C GLU A 145 5.30 -8.02 8.47
N GLY A 146 4.89 -6.76 8.52
CA GLY A 146 4.26 -6.16 9.71
C GLY A 146 5.20 -5.92 10.88
N LEU A 147 6.50 -5.92 10.65
CA LEU A 147 7.54 -5.70 11.66
C LEU A 147 7.96 -4.22 11.76
N GLY A 148 7.48 -3.37 10.86
CA GLY A 148 7.85 -1.96 10.77
C GLY A 148 9.36 -1.78 10.62
N PHE A 149 9.93 -0.79 11.28
CA PHE A 149 11.37 -0.51 11.25
C PHE A 149 12.25 -1.53 11.99
N TYR A 150 11.68 -2.57 12.58
CA TYR A 150 12.44 -3.65 13.22
C TYR A 150 12.90 -4.74 12.24
N MET A 151 12.43 -4.72 10.99
CA MET A 151 12.99 -5.60 9.98
C MET A 151 14.11 -4.88 9.20
N PRO A 152 15.13 -5.63 8.77
CA PRO A 152 16.10 -5.09 7.82
C PRO A 152 15.40 -4.61 6.55
N VAL A 153 15.80 -3.45 6.03
CA VAL A 153 15.27 -2.94 4.77
C VAL A 153 15.57 -3.95 3.66
N PRO A 154 14.57 -4.35 2.85
CA PRO A 154 14.80 -5.24 1.73
C PRO A 154 15.78 -4.63 0.72
N TYR A 155 16.81 -5.38 0.34
CA TYR A 155 17.72 -5.01 -0.75
C TYR A 155 17.56 -5.99 -1.90
N PHE A 156 17.45 -5.45 -3.10
CA PHE A 156 17.33 -6.23 -4.31
C PHE A 156 18.71 -6.39 -4.95
N ALA A 157 19.13 -7.65 -5.17
CA ALA A 157 20.38 -7.95 -5.89
C ALA A 157 20.31 -7.45 -7.35
N ASP A 158 19.13 -7.47 -7.92
CA ASP A 158 18.76 -6.89 -9.20
C ASP A 158 17.45 -6.13 -8.99
N SER A 159 17.46 -4.84 -9.21
CA SER A 159 16.32 -3.93 -8.98
C SER A 159 15.10 -4.23 -9.86
N THR A 160 15.28 -5.01 -10.93
CA THR A 160 14.20 -5.45 -11.82
C THR A 160 13.41 -6.64 -11.27
N TYR A 161 13.88 -7.30 -10.19
CA TYR A 161 13.20 -8.46 -9.64
C TYR A 161 11.78 -8.13 -9.15
N HIS A 162 10.88 -9.06 -9.44
CA HIS A 162 9.50 -9.04 -9.02
C HIS A 162 9.24 -9.99 -7.84
N TYR A 163 10.28 -10.41 -7.14
CA TYR A 163 10.20 -11.23 -5.94
C TYR A 163 11.30 -10.88 -4.94
N TYR A 164 11.03 -11.16 -3.67
CA TYR A 164 11.97 -10.99 -2.56
C TYR A 164 11.78 -12.09 -1.55
N LYS A 165 12.87 -12.70 -1.09
CA LYS A 165 12.86 -13.70 -0.03
C LYS A 165 13.27 -13.05 1.29
N SER A 166 12.33 -12.94 2.21
CA SER A 166 12.60 -12.62 3.61
C SER A 166 12.97 -13.87 4.40
N THR A 167 13.16 -13.73 5.70
CA THR A 167 13.46 -14.88 6.59
C THR A 167 12.32 -15.91 6.58
N ASN A 168 11.07 -15.46 6.56
CA ASN A 168 9.90 -16.31 6.75
C ASN A 168 9.04 -16.47 5.49
N ASN A 169 9.13 -15.53 4.53
CA ASN A 169 8.21 -15.47 3.41
C ASN A 169 8.96 -15.28 2.08
N MET A 170 8.33 -15.78 1.00
CA MET A 170 8.63 -15.35 -0.35
C MET A 170 7.57 -14.33 -0.76
N TRP A 171 8.01 -13.17 -1.22
CA TRP A 171 7.16 -12.07 -1.64
C TRP A 171 7.21 -11.92 -3.16
N TRP A 172 6.06 -11.97 -3.81
CA TRP A 172 5.88 -11.58 -5.22
C TRP A 172 5.39 -10.15 -5.25
N ILE A 173 5.98 -9.35 -6.13
CA ILE A 173 5.79 -7.90 -6.13
C ILE A 173 5.32 -7.46 -7.50
N GLN A 174 4.24 -6.71 -7.54
CA GLN A 174 3.80 -5.98 -8.71
C GLN A 174 3.79 -4.49 -8.44
N THR A 175 4.33 -3.73 -9.39
CA THR A 175 4.35 -2.27 -9.35
C THR A 175 3.62 -1.72 -10.54
N LYS A 176 2.80 -0.70 -10.32
CA LYS A 176 2.02 -0.03 -11.35
C LYS A 176 1.97 1.47 -11.10
N ARG A 177 2.11 2.27 -12.15
CA ARG A 177 1.78 3.71 -12.10
C ARG A 177 0.28 3.90 -12.25
N ILE A 178 -0.30 4.71 -11.38
CA ILE A 178 -1.71 5.09 -11.41
C ILE A 178 -1.84 6.61 -11.36
N LYS A 179 -2.90 7.16 -11.95
CA LYS A 179 -3.13 8.62 -11.98
C LYS A 179 -1.87 9.41 -12.43
N GLU A 180 -1.07 8.85 -13.35
CA GLU A 180 0.14 9.42 -13.97
C GLU A 180 1.31 9.81 -13.02
N LYS A 181 1.03 10.06 -11.75
CA LYS A 181 1.99 10.60 -10.77
C LYS A 181 2.14 9.76 -9.52
N TYR A 182 1.51 8.60 -9.45
CA TYR A 182 1.60 7.74 -8.29
C TYR A 182 2.16 6.38 -8.68
N THR A 183 3.11 5.91 -7.89
CA THR A 183 3.64 4.55 -7.97
C THR A 183 3.03 3.72 -6.85
N LEU A 184 2.40 2.62 -7.22
CA LEU A 184 1.75 1.65 -6.34
C LEU A 184 2.47 0.32 -6.44
N SER A 185 2.93 -0.23 -5.33
CA SER A 185 3.45 -1.60 -5.23
C SER A 185 2.59 -2.47 -4.33
N VAL A 186 2.39 -3.70 -4.76
CA VAL A 186 1.70 -4.76 -4.03
C VAL A 186 2.66 -5.91 -3.84
N ALA A 187 2.93 -6.28 -2.60
CA ALA A 187 3.74 -7.44 -2.24
C ALA A 187 2.81 -8.52 -1.65
N SER A 188 2.88 -9.73 -2.18
CA SER A 188 2.04 -10.85 -1.76
C SER A 188 2.89 -12.09 -1.47
N SER A 189 2.51 -12.87 -0.46
CA SER A 189 3.10 -14.19 -0.21
C SER A 189 2.55 -15.29 -1.14
N THR A 190 1.68 -14.94 -2.10
CA THR A 190 1.15 -15.83 -3.14
C THR A 190 1.49 -15.31 -4.53
N THR A 191 1.59 -16.19 -5.53
CA THR A 191 2.00 -15.86 -6.91
C THR A 191 0.90 -15.22 -7.75
N GLU A 192 -0.29 -15.02 -7.19
CA GLU A 192 -1.42 -14.47 -7.93
C GLU A 192 -1.23 -12.99 -8.29
N ASN A 193 -1.63 -12.63 -9.49
CA ASN A 193 -1.63 -11.24 -9.93
C ASN A 193 -2.77 -10.46 -9.28
N PRO A 194 -2.50 -9.28 -8.69
CA PRO A 194 -3.53 -8.43 -8.11
C PRO A 194 -4.43 -7.79 -9.17
N ILE A 195 -5.73 -7.78 -8.92
CA ILE A 195 -6.71 -6.99 -9.66
C ILE A 195 -6.74 -5.58 -9.05
N ILE A 196 -6.21 -4.60 -9.77
CA ILE A 196 -6.09 -3.22 -9.31
C ILE A 196 -7.13 -2.34 -10.01
N SER A 197 -8.00 -1.69 -9.24
CA SER A 197 -9.05 -0.81 -9.76
C SER A 197 -9.31 0.40 -8.87
N GLU A 198 -9.88 1.45 -9.46
CA GLU A 198 -10.40 2.60 -8.71
C GLU A 198 -11.78 2.28 -8.12
N GLN A 199 -12.00 2.67 -6.87
CA GLN A 199 -13.30 2.56 -6.23
C GLN A 199 -14.26 3.60 -6.81
N ILE A 200 -15.32 3.14 -7.46
CA ILE A 200 -16.38 4.02 -7.94
C ILE A 200 -17.24 4.44 -6.75
N LEU A 201 -17.29 5.75 -6.50
CA LEU A 201 -18.17 6.35 -5.50
C LEU A 201 -19.49 6.72 -6.16
N ARG A 202 -20.60 6.18 -5.67
CA ARG A 202 -21.93 6.63 -6.05
C ARG A 202 -22.38 7.66 -5.03
N ILE A 203 -22.66 8.88 -5.48
CA ILE A 203 -23.36 9.91 -4.68
C ILE A 203 -24.83 9.50 -4.71
N LEU A 204 -25.35 9.05 -3.58
CA LEU A 204 -26.76 8.75 -3.38
C LEU A 204 -27.52 10.03 -3.05
#